data_e49d1d8fb1ee6beb3fd7441703e18d6e
#
_entry.id   e49d1d8fb1ee6beb3fd7441703e18d6e
#
_cell.length_a   1.000
_cell.length_b   1.000
_cell.length_c   1.000
_cell.angle_alpha   90.00
_cell.angle_beta   90.00
_cell.angle_gamma   90.00
#
_symmetry.space_group_name_H-M   'P 1'
#
loop_
_entity.id
_entity.type
_entity.pdbx_description
1 polymer ?
#
loop_
_entity_poly.entity_id
_entity_poly.type
_entity_poly.pdbx_seq_one_letter_code
_entity_poly.pdbx_strand_id
1 'polypeptide(L)'
;MPSAAVDKLWVWGRAAERPRLLHTMIRIRDVDAALRFYRDGLGMRLLDRYDFGEQRFSILFLSFDDYSDGPALELTYNWDVEEPYSHGSGFGHIALGTPDVDTVVSRLAEHGGIVTRTPYQLVPEGPTMAFVKDPDGYSIELIQTQRPC
;
A
#
# COMPACT_ATOMS: atom_id res chain seq x y z
N MET A 1 -5.29 -7.42 -23.21
CA MET A 1 -5.29 -6.03 -22.65
C MET A 1 -5.57 -5.03 -23.75
N PRO A 2 -6.32 -3.97 -23.50
CA PRO A 2 -6.41 -2.86 -24.44
C PRO A 2 -5.03 -2.23 -24.67
N SER A 3 -4.75 -1.75 -25.88
CA SER A 3 -3.45 -1.17 -26.25
C SER A 3 -3.03 -0.02 -25.32
N ALA A 4 -3.97 0.82 -24.90
CA ALA A 4 -3.71 1.92 -23.96
C ALA A 4 -3.23 1.47 -22.58
N ALA A 5 -3.61 0.28 -22.13
CA ALA A 5 -3.12 -0.29 -20.87
C ALA A 5 -1.68 -0.78 -21.00
N VAL A 6 -1.35 -1.36 -22.16
CA VAL A 6 0.02 -1.80 -22.43
C VAL A 6 0.98 -0.62 -22.48
N ASP A 7 0.57 0.49 -23.10
CA ASP A 7 1.40 1.70 -23.18
C ASP A 7 1.72 2.30 -21.81
N LYS A 8 0.77 2.25 -20.87
CA LYS A 8 0.97 2.73 -19.50
C LYS A 8 2.02 1.92 -18.74
N LEU A 9 2.11 0.62 -18.98
CA LEU A 9 3.11 -0.23 -18.33
C LEU A 9 4.54 0.13 -18.73
N TRP A 10 4.74 0.66 -19.94
CA TRP A 10 6.06 1.09 -20.41
C TRP A 10 6.52 2.41 -19.79
N VAL A 11 5.63 3.20 -19.19
CA VAL A 11 5.98 4.47 -18.55
C VAL A 11 6.95 4.26 -17.39
N TRP A 12 6.86 3.14 -16.70
CA TRP A 12 7.73 2.82 -15.57
C TRP A 12 9.21 2.79 -15.90
N GLY A 13 9.57 2.47 -17.15
CA GLY A 13 10.97 2.38 -17.59
C GLY A 13 11.55 3.63 -18.23
N ARG A 14 10.72 4.61 -18.59
CA ARG A 14 11.11 5.71 -19.47
C ARG A 14 12.19 6.66 -18.95
N ALA A 15 12.37 6.77 -17.65
CA ALA A 15 13.35 7.68 -17.05
C ALA A 15 14.41 6.96 -16.21
N ALA A 16 14.45 5.64 -16.25
CA ALA A 16 15.32 4.87 -15.37
C ALA A 16 16.67 4.57 -16.05
N GLU A 17 17.65 5.41 -15.80
CA GLU A 17 19.06 5.14 -16.13
C GLU A 17 19.67 4.07 -15.20
N ARG A 18 18.95 3.68 -14.16
CA ARG A 18 19.37 2.70 -13.15
C ARG A 18 18.15 1.89 -12.69
N PRO A 19 18.36 0.70 -12.08
CA PRO A 19 17.26 -0.02 -11.46
C PRO A 19 16.54 0.82 -10.41
N ARG A 20 15.21 0.70 -10.36
CA ARG A 20 14.37 1.36 -9.34
C ARG A 20 13.27 0.41 -8.88
N LEU A 21 12.75 0.64 -7.69
CA LEU A 21 11.59 -0.09 -7.21
C LEU A 21 10.33 0.38 -7.96
N LEU A 22 9.66 -0.53 -8.66
CA LEU A 22 8.41 -0.22 -9.38
C LEU A 22 7.20 -0.39 -8.49
N HIS A 23 7.05 -1.56 -7.88
CA HIS A 23 5.93 -1.85 -7.00
C HIS A 23 6.25 -2.99 -6.04
N THR A 24 5.48 -3.03 -4.97
CA THR A 24 5.35 -4.18 -4.07
C THR A 24 3.95 -4.74 -4.25
N MET A 25 3.82 -6.05 -4.40
CA MET A 25 2.52 -6.70 -4.56
C MET A 25 2.11 -7.44 -3.30
N ILE A 26 0.87 -7.21 -2.90
CA ILE A 26 0.21 -7.98 -1.85
C ILE A 26 -1.13 -8.51 -2.35
N ARG A 27 -1.59 -9.64 -1.78
CA ARG A 27 -2.87 -10.24 -2.13
C ARG A 27 -3.95 -9.81 -1.15
N ILE A 28 -5.10 -9.43 -1.69
CA ILE A 28 -6.24 -8.96 -0.92
C ILE A 28 -7.46 -9.86 -1.18
N ARG A 29 -8.40 -9.90 -0.22
CA ARG A 29 -9.64 -10.68 -0.35
C ARG A 29 -10.87 -9.83 -0.61
N ASP A 30 -10.80 -8.54 -0.36
CA ASP A 30 -11.93 -7.60 -0.53
C ASP A 30 -11.42 -6.28 -1.09
N VAL A 31 -11.81 -5.98 -2.34
CA VAL A 31 -11.38 -4.76 -3.03
C VAL A 31 -11.87 -3.51 -2.31
N ASP A 32 -13.13 -3.49 -1.90
CA ASP A 32 -13.71 -2.30 -1.25
C ASP A 32 -13.06 -2.02 0.09
N ALA A 33 -12.80 -3.05 0.89
CA ALA A 33 -12.10 -2.92 2.17
C ALA A 33 -10.67 -2.41 1.97
N ALA A 34 -9.95 -2.92 0.97
CA ALA A 34 -8.60 -2.48 0.66
C ALA A 34 -8.56 -1.03 0.18
N LEU A 35 -9.48 -0.62 -0.69
CA LEU A 35 -9.58 0.77 -1.16
C LEU A 35 -9.96 1.73 -0.03
N ARG A 36 -10.84 1.31 0.87
CA ARG A 36 -11.18 2.11 2.04
C ARG A 36 -9.94 2.39 2.90
N PHE A 37 -9.07 1.40 3.08
CA PHE A 37 -7.84 1.54 3.86
C PHE A 37 -6.77 2.36 3.11
N TYR A 38 -6.39 1.93 1.91
CA TYR A 38 -5.27 2.50 1.19
C TYR A 38 -5.58 3.81 0.46
N ARG A 39 -6.77 3.93 -0.14
CA ARG A 39 -7.19 5.14 -0.83
C ARG A 39 -7.78 6.16 0.13
N ASP A 40 -8.84 5.78 0.85
CA ASP A 40 -9.60 6.71 1.68
C ASP A 40 -8.87 6.97 3.01
N GLY A 41 -8.26 5.97 3.60
CA GLY A 41 -7.50 6.08 4.85
C GLY A 41 -6.12 6.68 4.67
N LEU A 42 -5.29 6.10 3.82
CA LEU A 42 -3.91 6.56 3.60
C LEU A 42 -3.78 7.72 2.62
N GLY A 43 -4.78 7.94 1.76
CA GLY A 43 -4.73 8.98 0.76
C GLY A 43 -3.99 8.60 -0.52
N MET A 44 -3.76 7.31 -0.77
CA MET A 44 -3.22 6.86 -2.05
C MET A 44 -4.24 7.07 -3.17
N ARG A 45 -3.75 7.27 -4.39
CA ARG A 45 -4.61 7.33 -5.58
C ARG A 45 -4.66 5.98 -6.25
N LEU A 46 -5.85 5.57 -6.68
CA LEU A 46 -5.99 4.41 -7.56
C LEU A 46 -5.58 4.84 -8.97
N LEU A 47 -4.41 4.38 -9.42
CA LEU A 47 -3.89 4.73 -10.74
C LEU A 47 -4.55 3.93 -11.85
N ASP A 48 -4.67 2.61 -11.68
CA ASP A 48 -5.28 1.73 -12.65
C ASP A 48 -5.88 0.48 -11.97
N ARG A 49 -6.87 -0.11 -12.64
CA ARG A 49 -7.43 -1.40 -12.31
C ARG A 49 -7.57 -2.22 -13.60
N TYR A 50 -7.15 -3.47 -13.55
CA TYR A 50 -7.25 -4.42 -14.64
C TYR A 50 -7.96 -5.68 -14.15
N ASP A 51 -9.03 -6.08 -14.84
CA ASP A 51 -9.78 -7.29 -14.56
C ASP A 51 -9.48 -8.34 -15.63
N PHE A 52 -9.00 -9.50 -15.19
CA PHE A 52 -8.67 -10.63 -16.05
C PHE A 52 -9.72 -11.71 -15.87
N GLY A 53 -10.79 -11.63 -16.68
CA GLY A 53 -11.97 -12.47 -16.52
C GLY A 53 -11.73 -13.96 -16.76
N GLU A 54 -10.87 -14.29 -17.72
CA GLU A 54 -10.52 -15.69 -18.01
C GLU A 54 -9.71 -16.33 -16.87
N GLN A 55 -8.77 -15.58 -16.31
CA GLN A 55 -7.91 -16.04 -15.22
C GLN A 55 -8.53 -15.80 -13.83
N ARG A 56 -9.63 -15.05 -13.78
CA ARG A 56 -10.41 -14.76 -12.57
C ARG A 56 -9.61 -14.06 -11.47
N PHE A 57 -8.96 -12.96 -11.83
CA PHE A 57 -8.31 -12.07 -10.87
C PHE A 57 -8.33 -10.62 -11.35
N SER A 58 -8.13 -9.72 -10.41
CA SER A 58 -8.00 -8.27 -10.65
C SER A 58 -6.70 -7.76 -10.07
N ILE A 59 -6.12 -6.76 -10.74
CA ILE A 59 -4.95 -6.03 -10.26
C ILE A 59 -5.32 -4.56 -10.12
N LEU A 60 -4.96 -3.97 -8.97
CA LEU A 60 -5.12 -2.55 -8.69
C LEU A 60 -3.75 -1.96 -8.35
N PHE A 61 -3.43 -0.82 -8.98
CA PHE A 61 -2.22 -0.07 -8.65
C PHE A 61 -2.58 1.21 -7.92
N LEU A 62 -2.03 1.38 -6.71
CA LEU A 62 -2.20 2.59 -5.92
C LEU A 62 -0.84 3.21 -5.64
N SER A 63 -0.77 4.55 -5.61
CA SER A 63 0.45 5.27 -5.27
C SER A 63 0.12 6.67 -4.73
N PHE A 64 1.07 7.27 -4.04
CA PHE A 64 1.03 8.70 -3.72
C PHE A 64 1.51 9.55 -4.91
N ASP A 65 2.20 8.92 -5.87
CA ASP A 65 2.81 9.54 -7.04
C ASP A 65 2.26 8.96 -8.34
N ASP A 66 2.68 9.52 -9.47
CA ASP A 66 2.49 8.87 -10.77
C ASP A 66 3.54 7.77 -10.98
N TYR A 67 3.32 6.87 -11.93
CA TYR A 67 4.23 5.75 -12.22
C TYR A 67 5.67 6.20 -12.50
N SER A 68 5.84 7.36 -13.11
CA SER A 68 7.17 7.90 -13.43
C SER A 68 7.93 8.42 -12.21
N ASP A 69 7.22 8.77 -11.14
CA ASP A 69 7.77 9.58 -10.05
C ASP A 69 8.03 8.78 -8.77
N GLY A 70 7.36 7.66 -8.59
CA GLY A 70 7.53 6.85 -7.39
C GLY A 70 6.99 5.43 -7.54
N PRO A 71 7.23 4.59 -6.51
CA PRO A 71 6.74 3.21 -6.51
C PRO A 71 5.23 3.15 -6.28
N ALA A 72 4.63 2.06 -6.71
CA ALA A 72 3.22 1.76 -6.49
C ALA A 72 3.06 0.57 -5.54
N LEU A 73 1.90 0.47 -4.94
CA LEU A 73 1.41 -0.73 -4.29
C LEU A 73 0.49 -1.45 -5.29
N GLU A 74 0.81 -2.70 -5.61
CA GLU A 74 -0.04 -3.56 -6.43
C GLU A 74 -0.88 -4.45 -5.52
N LEU A 75 -2.19 -4.36 -5.65
CA LEU A 75 -3.14 -5.23 -4.96
C LEU A 75 -3.65 -6.27 -5.94
N THR A 76 -3.44 -7.55 -5.65
CA THR A 76 -3.97 -8.65 -6.46
C THR A 76 -5.16 -9.27 -5.73
N TYR A 77 -6.30 -9.23 -6.39
CA TYR A 77 -7.54 -9.85 -5.91
C TYR A 77 -7.85 -11.08 -6.75
N ASN A 78 -7.73 -12.27 -6.15
CA ASN A 78 -8.13 -13.54 -6.75
C ASN A 78 -9.59 -13.80 -6.42
N TRP A 79 -10.46 -13.86 -7.42
CA TRP A 79 -11.92 -13.84 -7.25
C TRP A 79 -12.47 -15.03 -6.46
N ASP A 80 -11.83 -16.19 -6.56
CA ASP A 80 -12.35 -17.43 -5.97
C ASP A 80 -11.68 -17.82 -4.64
N VAL A 81 -10.84 -16.96 -4.08
CA VAL A 81 -10.17 -17.22 -2.81
C VAL A 81 -11.03 -16.73 -1.65
N GLU A 82 -11.50 -17.67 -0.82
CA GLU A 82 -12.34 -17.39 0.34
C GLU A 82 -11.56 -17.36 1.65
N GLU A 83 -10.50 -18.18 1.76
CA GLU A 83 -9.70 -18.29 2.97
C GLU A 83 -8.67 -17.16 3.10
N PRO A 84 -8.33 -16.75 4.34
CA PRO A 84 -7.25 -15.79 4.57
C PRO A 84 -5.93 -16.27 3.99
N TYR A 85 -5.15 -15.33 3.41
CA TYR A 85 -3.80 -15.63 2.98
C TYR A 85 -2.88 -15.85 4.19
N SER A 86 -1.96 -16.81 4.08
CA SER A 86 -0.89 -16.99 5.05
C SER A 86 0.26 -16.06 4.69
N HIS A 87 0.71 -15.26 5.65
CA HIS A 87 1.89 -14.40 5.47
C HIS A 87 3.19 -15.11 5.88
N GLY A 88 3.09 -16.22 6.57
CA GLY A 88 4.24 -16.97 7.07
C GLY A 88 5.04 -16.17 8.10
N SER A 89 6.28 -16.57 8.30
CA SER A 89 7.21 -15.91 9.23
C SER A 89 8.21 -14.99 8.56
N GLY A 90 8.22 -14.93 7.22
CA GLY A 90 9.20 -14.16 6.46
C GLY A 90 8.76 -12.76 6.06
N PHE A 91 7.44 -12.49 6.06
CA PHE A 91 6.94 -11.15 5.75
C PHE A 91 7.02 -10.27 6.99
N GLY A 92 7.56 -9.06 6.85
CA GLY A 92 7.64 -8.07 7.91
C GLY A 92 6.54 -7.02 7.76
N HIS A 93 6.89 -5.92 7.12
CA HIS A 93 5.98 -4.78 6.97
C HIS A 93 6.33 -3.95 5.74
N ILE A 94 5.41 -3.06 5.38
CA ILE A 94 5.65 -1.99 4.42
C ILE A 94 5.70 -0.69 5.23
N ALA A 95 6.76 0.11 5.04
CA ALA A 95 6.94 1.38 5.75
C ALA A 95 6.51 2.55 4.88
N LEU A 96 5.77 3.48 5.48
CA LEU A 96 5.29 4.71 4.85
C LEU A 96 5.71 5.91 5.69
N GLY A 97 6.23 6.94 5.01
CA GLY A 97 6.54 8.21 5.65
C GLY A 97 5.33 9.15 5.69
N THR A 98 5.14 9.85 6.79
CA THR A 98 4.10 10.87 6.94
C THR A 98 4.58 12.01 7.83
N PRO A 99 4.17 13.25 7.58
CA PRO A 99 4.49 14.36 8.48
C PRO A 99 3.78 14.27 9.83
N ASP A 100 2.68 13.51 9.95
CA ASP A 100 1.89 13.39 11.18
C ASP A 100 1.38 11.95 11.37
N VAL A 101 2.12 11.18 12.16
CA VAL A 101 1.80 9.78 12.47
C VAL A 101 0.49 9.66 13.26
N ASP A 102 0.27 10.52 14.24
CA ASP A 102 -0.93 10.45 15.09
C ASP A 102 -2.22 10.59 14.28
N THR A 103 -2.26 11.57 13.38
CA THR A 103 -3.41 11.81 12.51
C THR A 103 -3.68 10.62 11.58
N VAL A 104 -2.63 10.05 10.99
CA VAL A 104 -2.76 8.90 10.06
C VAL A 104 -3.23 7.66 10.81
N VAL A 105 -2.68 7.38 11.99
CA VAL A 105 -3.12 6.24 12.83
C VAL A 105 -4.61 6.33 13.13
N SER A 106 -5.09 7.50 13.57
CA SER A 106 -6.52 7.71 13.85
C SER A 106 -7.39 7.50 12.62
N ARG A 107 -6.96 8.03 11.47
CA ARG A 107 -7.69 7.86 10.21
C ARG A 107 -7.74 6.39 9.78
N LEU A 108 -6.65 5.65 9.87
CA LEU A 108 -6.60 4.24 9.51
C LEU A 108 -7.49 3.39 10.42
N ALA A 109 -7.54 3.69 11.72
CA ALA A 109 -8.44 3.01 12.65
C ALA A 109 -9.92 3.20 12.27
N GLU A 110 -10.28 4.37 11.72
CA GLU A 110 -11.63 4.66 11.22
C GLU A 110 -11.91 4.02 9.84
N HIS A 111 -10.88 3.55 9.13
CA HIS A 111 -10.96 3.00 7.78
C HIS A 111 -10.56 1.51 7.69
N GLY A 112 -10.87 0.76 8.74
CA GLY A 112 -10.69 -0.69 8.75
C GLY A 112 -9.31 -1.17 9.20
N GLY A 113 -8.44 -0.26 9.66
CA GLY A 113 -7.15 -0.61 10.21
C GLY A 113 -7.22 -1.08 11.65
N ILE A 114 -6.29 -1.94 12.05
CA ILE A 114 -6.12 -2.41 13.43
C ILE A 114 -4.77 -1.93 13.92
N VAL A 115 -4.79 -0.99 14.89
CA VAL A 115 -3.56 -0.47 15.49
C VAL A 115 -2.94 -1.56 16.35
N THR A 116 -1.74 -2.03 15.97
CA THR A 116 -1.00 -3.05 16.72
C THR A 116 0.07 -2.45 17.61
N ARG A 117 0.55 -1.27 17.27
CA ARG A 117 1.43 -0.49 18.13
C ARG A 117 1.13 0.99 18.00
N THR A 118 0.71 1.60 19.09
CA THR A 118 0.44 3.04 19.17
C THR A 118 1.71 3.86 18.96
N PRO A 119 1.62 5.14 18.59
CA PRO A 119 2.78 5.97 18.33
C PRO A 119 3.82 5.90 19.45
N TYR A 120 5.08 5.69 19.07
CA TYR A 120 6.22 5.55 19.98
C TYR A 120 7.51 6.01 19.31
N GLN A 121 8.57 6.16 20.09
CA GLN A 121 9.93 6.40 19.60
C GLN A 121 10.79 5.19 19.93
N LEU A 122 11.44 4.60 18.92
CA LEU A 122 12.34 3.45 19.10
C LEU A 122 13.62 3.85 19.84
N VAL A 123 14.12 5.05 19.53
CA VAL A 123 15.28 5.64 20.17
C VAL A 123 14.94 7.06 20.66
N PRO A 124 15.56 7.54 21.76
CA PRO A 124 15.36 8.91 22.22
C PRO A 124 15.61 9.92 21.10
N GLU A 125 14.73 10.91 20.98
CA GLU A 125 14.78 11.94 19.94
C GLU A 125 14.68 11.42 18.49
N GLY A 126 14.37 10.14 18.33
CA GLY A 126 14.10 9.55 17.01
C GLY A 126 12.71 9.89 16.47
N PRO A 127 12.42 9.47 15.24
CA PRO A 127 11.09 9.71 14.68
C PRO A 127 10.00 8.94 15.41
N THR A 128 8.81 9.53 15.48
CA THR A 128 7.63 8.81 15.94
C THR A 128 7.25 7.76 14.91
N MET A 129 6.93 6.57 15.39
CA MET A 129 6.57 5.41 14.59
C MET A 129 5.31 4.78 15.13
N ALA A 130 4.59 4.06 14.28
CA ALA A 130 3.41 3.27 14.68
C ALA A 130 3.23 2.10 13.73
N PHE A 131 2.45 1.10 14.15
CA PHE A 131 2.09 -0.03 13.31
C PHE A 131 0.57 -0.20 13.27
N VAL A 132 0.05 -0.36 12.06
CA VAL A 132 -1.36 -0.61 11.80
C VAL A 132 -1.46 -1.78 10.81
N LYS A 133 -2.32 -2.75 11.11
CA LYS A 133 -2.63 -3.82 10.15
C LYS A 133 -3.74 -3.37 9.20
N ASP A 134 -3.57 -3.69 7.93
CA ASP A 134 -4.61 -3.51 6.93
C ASP A 134 -5.73 -4.57 7.07
N PRO A 135 -6.81 -4.52 6.28
CA PRO A 135 -7.91 -5.50 6.38
C PRO A 135 -7.52 -6.96 6.16
N ASP A 136 -6.41 -7.22 5.47
CA ASP A 136 -5.90 -8.56 5.23
C ASP A 136 -4.80 -8.99 6.22
N GLY A 137 -4.49 -8.13 7.20
CA GLY A 137 -3.52 -8.41 8.24
C GLY A 137 -2.08 -8.04 7.90
N TYR A 138 -1.82 -7.36 6.78
CA TYR A 138 -0.48 -6.86 6.46
C TYR A 138 -0.11 -5.69 7.37
N SER A 139 1.07 -5.76 7.96
CA SER A 139 1.59 -4.69 8.82
C SER A 139 2.06 -3.50 7.98
N ILE A 140 1.55 -2.34 8.33
CA ILE A 140 2.00 -1.05 7.78
C ILE A 140 2.70 -0.31 8.91
N GLU A 141 3.97 0.02 8.71
CA GLU A 141 4.74 0.89 9.61
C GLU A 141 4.59 2.34 9.14
N LEU A 142 4.24 3.21 10.07
CA LEU A 142 4.19 4.65 9.82
C LEU A 142 5.39 5.30 10.50
N ILE A 143 6.13 6.12 9.76
CA ILE A 143 7.32 6.81 10.25
C ILE A 143 7.14 8.31 10.01
N GLN A 144 7.31 9.10 11.06
CA GLN A 144 7.21 10.54 10.95
C GLN A 144 8.44 11.11 10.24
N THR A 145 8.22 11.86 9.15
CA THR A 145 9.27 12.36 8.28
C THR A 145 9.72 13.77 8.60
N GLN A 146 8.98 14.48 9.46
CA GLN A 146 9.33 15.83 9.89
C GLN A 146 9.52 15.89 11.40
N ARG A 147 10.54 16.63 11.83
CA ARG A 147 10.72 16.92 13.25
C ARG A 147 9.61 17.88 13.68
N PRO A 148 9.01 17.69 14.88
CA PRO A 148 8.10 18.69 15.43
C PRO A 148 8.82 20.04 15.56
N CYS A 149 8.10 21.10 15.26
CA CYS A 149 8.61 22.47 15.46
C CYS A 149 8.71 22.80 16.94
#